data_731fcce88fd24f78c5b2a64121cdc124
#
_entry.id   731fcce88fd24f78c5b2a64121cdc124
#
_cell.length_a   1.000
_cell.length_b   1.000
_cell.length_c   1.000
_cell.angle_alpha   90.00
_cell.angle_beta   90.00
_cell.angle_gamma   90.00
#
_symmetry.space_group_name_H-M   'P 1'
#
loop_
_entity.id
_entity.type
_entity.pdbx_description
1 polymer ?
#
loop_
_entity_poly.entity_id
_entity_poly.type
_entity_poly.pdbx_seq_one_letter_code
_entity_poly.pdbx_strand_id
1 'polypeptide(L)'
;MNADATKYFVFYTDTDHGHATRYFSGQRRVNMGGLIIKNIGTLVSGDISNPILKADALFVDGGVIRAIGKEKELEAKGVDQVMDIGGMTLTPGLIDSHSHPVLGDFTPRQKMLDYIDSSLHGGVTTMISAGEVHLPGRPKDVAGTKALAILAAKSFASARPAGVKVLGGSLILEPGLQEKDFEELAREGVRVVGEIGLGGIKSPKDAAPMVKWAKKYGMVVMMHTGGTSIPGSTTVSAEDVIATDPDIVSHINGGPTAVSIAEAERLIRKTNLTIEIAHCGNSRMIVDVMKIVREAKAYPRIIIGNDAPSGTGVIPLGILRVINFLASLCDVKAEEAIAMATGNTAKVYKLNRGVIEVGREADLVIMDAPMGSVGKDALSAIEAGDIPGVAAVLIDGQMKCGVSRNTPPPNRKIVSSKV
;
A
#
# COMPACT_ATOMS: atom_id res chain seq x y z
N MET A 1 -3.49 -38.01 -21.22
CA MET A 1 -3.45 -39.00 -20.15
C MET A 1 -2.64 -38.41 -19.01
N ASN A 2 -3.20 -38.46 -17.81
CA ASN A 2 -2.73 -38.03 -16.48
C ASN A 2 -2.57 -36.50 -16.33
N ALA A 3 -3.51 -35.74 -15.79
CA ALA A 3 -4.23 -35.75 -14.51
C ALA A 3 -3.29 -35.94 -13.31
N ASP A 4 -3.00 -34.89 -12.58
CA ASP A 4 -3.29 -34.81 -11.15
C ASP A 4 -2.60 -33.59 -10.52
N ALA A 5 -3.32 -32.66 -10.00
CA ALA A 5 -2.88 -31.78 -8.92
C ALA A 5 -4.07 -31.07 -8.25
N THR A 6 -4.96 -31.87 -7.68
CA THR A 6 -5.92 -31.36 -6.69
C THR A 6 -5.29 -31.53 -5.32
N LYS A 7 -4.76 -30.49 -4.70
CA LYS A 7 -4.39 -30.52 -3.29
C LYS A 7 -5.47 -29.86 -2.45
N TYR A 8 -6.19 -30.69 -1.75
CA TYR A 8 -7.24 -30.35 -0.80
C TYR A 8 -6.69 -29.63 0.43
N PHE A 9 -7.45 -28.65 0.89
CA PHE A 9 -7.30 -28.08 2.22
C PHE A 9 -7.72 -29.14 3.25
N VAL A 10 -6.82 -29.50 4.15
CA VAL A 10 -7.13 -30.34 5.32
C VAL A 10 -7.32 -29.43 6.51
N PHE A 11 -8.55 -29.40 7.03
CA PHE A 11 -8.84 -28.81 8.34
C PHE A 11 -8.44 -29.82 9.42
N TYR A 12 -7.49 -29.45 10.27
CA TYR A 12 -7.25 -30.16 11.53
C TYR A 12 -8.03 -29.48 12.64
N THR A 13 -8.98 -30.21 13.22
CA THR A 13 -9.54 -29.90 14.53
C THR A 13 -8.65 -30.54 15.59
N ASP A 14 -8.02 -29.75 16.42
CA ASP A 14 -7.37 -30.24 17.63
C ASP A 14 -8.12 -29.71 18.84
N THR A 15 -8.77 -30.61 19.56
CA THR A 15 -9.42 -30.37 20.83
C THR A 15 -8.46 -30.79 21.92
N ASP A 16 -7.84 -29.83 22.60
CA ASP A 16 -7.43 -30.08 23.99
C ASP A 16 -7.36 -28.80 24.85
N HIS A 17 -7.85 -28.92 26.07
CA HIS A 17 -8.08 -27.84 27.03
C HIS A 17 -6.81 -27.49 27.83
N GLY A 18 -6.57 -26.21 28.04
CA GLY A 18 -5.62 -25.79 29.09
C GLY A 18 -5.03 -24.40 28.94
N HIS A 19 -5.68 -23.43 29.52
CA HIS A 19 -5.19 -22.14 30.05
C HIS A 19 -4.01 -21.35 29.45
N ALA A 20 -4.34 -20.09 29.18
CA ALA A 20 -3.54 -18.86 29.34
C ALA A 20 -2.65 -18.39 28.19
N THR A 21 -3.15 -17.35 27.55
CA THR A 21 -2.38 -16.14 27.12
C THR A 21 -0.97 -16.34 26.58
N ARG A 22 -0.88 -16.81 25.35
CA ARG A 22 0.20 -16.49 24.40
C ARG A 22 -0.37 -16.52 22.98
N TYR A 23 -1.06 -15.45 22.61
CA TYR A 23 -1.58 -15.34 21.24
C TYR A 23 -0.54 -14.68 20.35
N PHE A 24 -0.20 -15.44 19.28
CA PHE A 24 0.43 -15.06 18.03
C PHE A 24 1.89 -14.60 18.00
N SER A 25 2.76 -15.58 18.22
CA SER A 25 4.06 -15.62 17.52
C SER A 25 4.29 -16.98 16.84
N GLY A 26 3.28 -17.49 16.17
CA GLY A 26 3.28 -18.81 15.53
C GLY A 26 3.18 -18.80 14.01
N GLN A 27 3.77 -17.84 13.30
CA GLN A 27 4.21 -18.12 11.95
C GLN A 27 5.40 -19.07 12.07
N ARG A 28 5.27 -20.33 11.64
CA ARG A 28 6.41 -21.17 11.36
C ARG A 28 7.34 -20.35 10.49
N ARG A 29 8.43 -19.84 11.04
CA ARG A 29 9.56 -19.37 10.24
C ARG A 29 9.95 -20.60 9.41
N VAL A 30 9.50 -20.64 8.15
CA VAL A 30 10.17 -21.46 7.17
C VAL A 30 11.61 -21.01 7.30
N ASN A 31 12.52 -21.94 7.57
CA ASN A 31 13.94 -21.65 7.64
C ASN A 31 14.34 -21.26 6.22
N MET A 32 14.22 -19.95 5.94
CA MET A 32 14.55 -19.39 4.64
C MET A 32 16.00 -19.03 4.76
N GLY A 33 16.80 -19.73 3.98
CA GLY A 33 18.20 -19.44 3.89
C GLY A 33 18.48 -18.02 3.40
N GLY A 34 19.67 -17.53 3.67
CA GLY A 34 20.05 -16.18 3.33
C GLY A 34 20.03 -15.94 1.81
N LEU A 35 19.44 -14.82 1.38
CA LEU A 35 19.44 -14.35 0.00
C LEU A 35 20.34 -13.13 -0.15
N ILE A 36 21.32 -13.20 -1.05
CA ILE A 36 22.03 -12.00 -1.53
C ILE A 36 21.38 -11.53 -2.84
N ILE A 37 21.01 -10.25 -2.88
CA ILE A 37 20.67 -9.54 -4.13
C ILE A 37 21.86 -8.66 -4.47
N LYS A 38 22.42 -8.78 -5.66
CA LYS A 38 23.65 -8.12 -6.08
C LYS A 38 23.56 -7.55 -7.49
N ASN A 39 24.61 -6.81 -7.88
CA ASN A 39 24.68 -6.13 -9.16
C ASN A 39 23.46 -5.19 -9.34
N ILE A 40 23.16 -4.43 -8.27
CA ILE A 40 22.09 -3.43 -8.26
C ILE A 40 22.62 -2.18 -8.95
N GLY A 41 21.99 -1.77 -10.06
CA GLY A 41 22.37 -0.56 -10.79
C GLY A 41 21.97 0.71 -10.03
N THR A 42 20.72 0.77 -9.58
CA THR A 42 20.18 1.85 -8.77
C THR A 42 19.39 1.29 -7.60
N LEU A 43 19.73 1.70 -6.39
CA LEU A 43 19.03 1.29 -5.16
C LEU A 43 18.21 2.47 -4.63
N VAL A 44 16.90 2.41 -4.85
CA VAL A 44 15.95 3.40 -4.32
C VAL A 44 15.63 3.04 -2.87
N SER A 45 15.84 3.98 -1.96
CA SER A 45 15.66 3.73 -0.52
C SER A 45 14.20 3.66 -0.06
N GLY A 46 13.31 4.41 -0.71
CA GLY A 46 11.96 4.71 -0.22
C GLY A 46 11.92 5.87 0.78
N ASP A 47 13.04 6.38 1.25
CA ASP A 47 13.11 7.59 2.07
C ASP A 47 13.22 8.83 1.17
N ILE A 48 12.21 9.69 1.22
CA ILE A 48 12.14 10.88 0.37
C ILE A 48 13.26 11.90 0.67
N SER A 49 13.85 11.84 1.86
CA SER A 49 14.97 12.73 2.24
C SER A 49 16.32 12.22 1.74
N ASN A 50 16.43 10.91 1.45
CA ASN A 50 17.63 10.28 0.90
C ASN A 50 17.23 9.17 -0.09
N PRO A 51 16.66 9.52 -1.25
CA PRO A 51 15.94 8.57 -2.09
C PRO A 51 16.82 7.53 -2.78
N ILE A 52 18.14 7.76 -2.91
CA ILE A 52 19.08 6.82 -3.56
C ILE A 52 20.18 6.42 -2.58
N LEU A 53 20.38 5.11 -2.40
CA LEU A 53 21.47 4.57 -1.60
C LEU A 53 22.70 4.23 -2.45
N LYS A 54 23.88 4.54 -1.93
CA LYS A 54 25.17 4.22 -2.58
C LYS A 54 25.62 2.79 -2.27
N ALA A 55 24.79 1.82 -2.65
CA ALA A 55 25.06 0.40 -2.47
C ALA A 55 24.69 -0.36 -3.75
N ASP A 56 25.30 -1.53 -3.98
CA ASP A 56 25.03 -2.38 -5.14
C ASP A 56 24.65 -3.81 -4.74
N ALA A 57 24.54 -4.05 -3.42
CA ALA A 57 24.07 -5.34 -2.90
C ALA A 57 23.35 -5.19 -1.57
N LEU A 58 22.48 -6.15 -1.27
CA LEU A 58 21.85 -6.34 0.03
C LEU A 58 21.73 -7.82 0.39
N PHE A 59 21.74 -8.09 1.69
CA PHE A 59 21.55 -9.42 2.26
C PHE A 59 20.24 -9.48 3.04
N VAL A 60 19.44 -10.49 2.74
CA VAL A 60 18.17 -10.79 3.39
C VAL A 60 18.26 -12.13 4.10
N ASP A 61 17.84 -12.18 5.35
CA ASP A 61 17.70 -13.42 6.10
C ASP A 61 16.46 -13.38 6.99
N GLY A 62 15.71 -14.49 7.01
CA GLY A 62 14.47 -14.59 7.76
C GLY A 62 13.41 -13.55 7.35
N GLY A 63 13.38 -13.14 6.08
CA GLY A 63 12.44 -12.17 5.54
C GLY A 63 12.77 -10.71 5.86
N VAL A 64 13.94 -10.45 6.44
CA VAL A 64 14.36 -9.11 6.91
C VAL A 64 15.68 -8.73 6.25
N ILE A 65 15.84 -7.46 5.89
CA ILE A 65 17.11 -6.91 5.41
C ILE A 65 18.11 -6.91 6.54
N ARG A 66 19.24 -7.61 6.36
CA ARG A 66 20.31 -7.77 7.38
C ARG A 66 21.53 -6.91 7.11
N ALA A 67 21.84 -6.66 5.83
CA ALA A 67 22.95 -5.81 5.46
C ALA A 67 22.69 -5.13 4.11
N ILE A 68 23.25 -3.95 3.93
CA ILE A 68 23.22 -3.14 2.71
C ILE A 68 24.62 -2.58 2.51
N GLY A 69 25.20 -2.73 1.32
CA GLY A 69 26.56 -2.25 1.06
C GLY A 69 27.05 -2.54 -0.35
N LYS A 70 28.36 -2.55 -0.49
CA LYS A 70 29.00 -2.99 -1.72
C LYS A 70 29.13 -4.51 -1.73
N GLU A 71 28.89 -5.16 -2.89
CA GLU A 71 28.96 -6.62 -3.03
C GLU A 71 30.27 -7.19 -2.45
N LYS A 72 31.38 -6.51 -2.73
CA LYS A 72 32.74 -6.92 -2.27
C LYS A 72 32.95 -6.85 -0.76
N GLU A 73 32.11 -6.09 -0.05
CA GLU A 73 32.20 -5.80 1.38
C GLU A 73 31.14 -6.55 2.18
N LEU A 74 30.17 -7.17 1.51
CA LEU A 74 29.09 -7.93 2.14
C LEU A 74 29.58 -9.34 2.55
N GLU A 75 30.08 -9.43 3.79
CA GLU A 75 30.32 -10.73 4.43
C GLU A 75 29.01 -11.29 4.97
N ALA A 76 28.36 -12.18 4.22
CA ALA A 76 27.13 -12.82 4.64
C ALA A 76 27.39 -14.30 4.96
N LYS A 77 27.02 -14.73 6.17
CA LYS A 77 27.01 -16.13 6.59
C LYS A 77 25.64 -16.74 6.34
N GLY A 78 25.59 -17.99 5.91
CA GLY A 78 24.33 -18.71 5.69
C GLY A 78 23.60 -18.25 4.43
N VAL A 79 24.33 -17.95 3.38
CA VAL A 79 23.79 -17.66 2.05
C VAL A 79 23.40 -18.94 1.37
N ASP A 80 22.14 -19.11 1.01
CA ASP A 80 21.63 -20.27 0.27
C ASP A 80 21.29 -19.89 -1.17
N GLN A 81 21.09 -18.62 -1.44
CA GLN A 81 20.71 -18.12 -2.76
C GLN A 81 21.39 -16.79 -3.09
N VAL A 82 21.83 -16.67 -4.33
CA VAL A 82 22.32 -15.41 -4.90
C VAL A 82 21.44 -15.03 -6.08
N MET A 83 21.01 -13.78 -6.11
CA MET A 83 20.22 -13.17 -7.18
C MET A 83 21.00 -12.00 -7.77
N ASP A 84 21.53 -12.19 -8.98
CA ASP A 84 22.15 -11.13 -9.77
C ASP A 84 21.09 -10.44 -10.61
N ILE A 85 20.86 -9.15 -10.37
CA ILE A 85 19.82 -8.40 -11.06
C ILE A 85 20.32 -7.61 -12.27
N GLY A 86 21.55 -7.85 -12.71
CA GLY A 86 22.08 -7.36 -13.98
C GLY A 86 22.13 -5.85 -14.14
N GLY A 87 22.28 -5.11 -13.05
CA GLY A 87 22.29 -3.64 -13.08
C GLY A 87 20.89 -2.98 -13.14
N MET A 88 19.82 -3.74 -12.87
CA MET A 88 18.46 -3.19 -12.77
C MET A 88 18.27 -2.32 -11.52
N THR A 89 17.14 -1.64 -11.45
CA THR A 89 16.73 -0.83 -10.30
C THR A 89 16.05 -1.71 -9.26
N LEU A 90 16.45 -1.58 -7.99
CA LEU A 90 15.80 -2.19 -6.84
C LEU A 90 15.12 -1.12 -6.01
N THR A 91 13.85 -1.34 -5.64
CA THR A 91 13.05 -0.44 -4.81
C THR A 91 12.39 -1.20 -3.66
N PRO A 92 11.93 -0.54 -2.60
CA PRO A 92 10.95 -1.15 -1.70
C PRO A 92 9.71 -1.60 -2.46
N GLY A 93 8.99 -2.56 -1.91
CA GLY A 93 7.67 -2.94 -2.39
C GLY A 93 6.68 -1.76 -2.31
N LEU A 94 5.90 -1.57 -3.36
CA LEU A 94 4.93 -0.49 -3.41
C LEU A 94 3.79 -0.76 -2.42
N ILE A 95 3.28 0.30 -1.82
CA ILE A 95 2.18 0.27 -0.85
C ILE A 95 1.01 1.04 -1.44
N ASP A 96 -0.10 0.36 -1.68
CA ASP A 96 -1.36 0.99 -2.04
C ASP A 96 -2.00 1.54 -0.75
N SER A 97 -2.01 2.87 -0.58
CA SER A 97 -2.50 3.53 0.63
C SER A 97 -4.02 3.51 0.76
N HIS A 98 -4.75 3.18 -0.32
CA HIS A 98 -6.18 3.29 -0.39
C HIS A 98 -6.77 2.25 -1.34
N SER A 99 -7.30 1.19 -0.80
CA SER A 99 -8.02 0.17 -1.56
C SER A 99 -9.27 -0.29 -0.79
N HIS A 100 -10.21 -0.89 -1.50
CA HIS A 100 -11.44 -1.43 -0.90
C HIS A 100 -11.50 -2.96 -1.06
N PRO A 101 -10.52 -3.71 -0.50
CA PRO A 101 -10.57 -5.16 -0.50
C PRO A 101 -11.70 -5.59 0.43
N VAL A 102 -12.67 -6.29 -0.10
CA VAL A 102 -13.77 -6.85 0.70
C VAL A 102 -13.38 -8.24 1.21
N LEU A 103 -13.94 -8.61 2.35
CA LEU A 103 -13.80 -9.96 2.87
C LEU A 103 -14.55 -10.95 1.96
N GLY A 104 -13.80 -11.90 1.42
CA GLY A 104 -14.33 -12.85 0.45
C GLY A 104 -14.30 -12.33 -0.99
N ASP A 105 -15.06 -12.95 -1.85
CA ASP A 105 -15.00 -12.79 -3.30
C ASP A 105 -16.30 -12.18 -3.85
N PHE A 106 -16.75 -11.09 -3.24
CA PHE A 106 -18.08 -10.51 -3.45
C PHE A 106 -18.11 -9.29 -4.37
N THR A 107 -16.98 -8.81 -4.85
CA THR A 107 -17.02 -7.61 -5.72
C THR A 107 -17.66 -7.94 -7.06
N PRO A 108 -18.69 -7.19 -7.49
CA PRO A 108 -19.35 -7.46 -8.75
C PRO A 108 -18.52 -7.13 -9.99
N ARG A 109 -17.40 -6.42 -9.83
CA ARG A 109 -16.54 -6.00 -10.93
C ARG A 109 -15.37 -6.93 -11.17
N GLN A 110 -14.81 -7.48 -10.11
CA GLN A 110 -13.66 -8.40 -10.18
C GLN A 110 -13.60 -9.19 -8.88
N LYS A 111 -13.18 -10.44 -8.97
CA LYS A 111 -12.87 -11.24 -7.79
C LYS A 111 -11.73 -10.63 -7.01
N MET A 112 -11.85 -10.56 -5.70
CA MET A 112 -10.89 -9.86 -4.85
C MET A 112 -9.50 -10.50 -4.90
N LEU A 113 -9.42 -11.84 -4.94
CA LEU A 113 -8.14 -12.54 -5.04
C LEU A 113 -7.43 -12.24 -6.35
N ASP A 114 -8.15 -12.21 -7.47
CA ASP A 114 -7.59 -11.87 -8.78
C ASP A 114 -7.12 -10.43 -8.84
N TYR A 115 -7.84 -9.51 -8.17
CA TYR A 115 -7.45 -8.11 -8.06
C TYR A 115 -6.13 -7.95 -7.29
N ILE A 116 -6.01 -8.61 -6.13
CA ILE A 116 -4.80 -8.54 -5.29
C ILE A 116 -3.61 -9.16 -6.03
N ASP A 117 -3.79 -10.34 -6.65
CA ASP A 117 -2.75 -11.00 -7.44
C ASP A 117 -2.32 -10.14 -8.64
N SER A 118 -3.26 -9.52 -9.35
CA SER A 118 -2.95 -8.63 -10.47
C SER A 118 -2.18 -7.39 -10.01
N SER A 119 -2.48 -6.86 -8.83
CA SER A 119 -1.79 -5.69 -8.26
C SER A 119 -0.36 -6.03 -7.83
N LEU A 120 -0.09 -7.26 -7.36
CA LEU A 120 1.27 -7.75 -7.12
C LEU A 120 2.13 -7.63 -8.37
N HIS A 121 1.59 -7.94 -9.54
CA HIS A 121 2.28 -7.79 -10.82
C HIS A 121 2.62 -6.34 -11.18
N GLY A 122 1.96 -5.37 -10.53
CA GLY A 122 2.31 -3.94 -10.56
C GLY A 122 3.32 -3.51 -9.50
N GLY A 123 3.90 -4.46 -8.74
CA GLY A 123 4.86 -4.16 -7.67
C GLY A 123 4.23 -3.87 -6.31
N VAL A 124 2.90 -3.96 -6.16
CA VAL A 124 2.21 -3.73 -4.88
C VAL A 124 2.42 -4.94 -3.96
N THR A 125 3.08 -4.73 -2.84
CA THR A 125 3.34 -5.76 -1.82
C THR A 125 2.47 -5.61 -0.58
N THR A 126 1.91 -4.42 -0.40
CA THR A 126 1.02 -4.09 0.73
C THR A 126 -0.15 -3.26 0.24
N MET A 127 -1.35 -3.57 0.75
CA MET A 127 -2.57 -2.80 0.53
C MET A 127 -3.16 -2.36 1.85
N ILE A 128 -3.64 -1.13 1.91
CA ILE A 128 -4.36 -0.58 3.07
C ILE A 128 -5.84 -0.49 2.72
N SER A 129 -6.68 -1.12 3.53
CA SER A 129 -8.12 -1.02 3.36
C SER A 129 -8.63 0.37 3.76
N ALA A 130 -9.40 0.99 2.87
CA ALA A 130 -10.16 2.21 3.18
C ALA A 130 -11.55 1.90 3.74
N GLY A 131 -11.84 0.64 3.98
CA GLY A 131 -13.09 0.16 4.54
C GLY A 131 -13.94 -0.62 3.54
N GLU A 132 -14.85 -1.41 4.07
CA GLU A 132 -15.71 -2.32 3.32
C GLU A 132 -17.00 -1.63 2.81
N VAL A 133 -16.86 -0.39 2.31
CA VAL A 133 -18.02 0.44 1.90
C VAL A 133 -18.80 -0.17 0.73
N HIS A 134 -18.14 -0.98 -0.08
CA HIS A 134 -18.73 -1.61 -1.26
C HIS A 134 -19.30 -3.01 -0.99
N LEU A 135 -19.21 -3.51 0.25
CA LEU A 135 -19.77 -4.83 0.60
C LEU A 135 -21.30 -4.82 0.46
N PRO A 136 -21.89 -5.67 -0.38
CA PRO A 136 -23.34 -5.81 -0.47
C PRO A 136 -23.93 -6.23 0.89
N GLY A 137 -24.95 -5.49 1.36
CA GLY A 137 -25.55 -5.76 2.66
C GLY A 137 -24.68 -5.40 3.87
N ARG A 138 -23.72 -4.51 3.71
CA ARG A 138 -22.87 -4.03 4.82
C ARG A 138 -23.72 -3.61 6.02
N PRO A 139 -23.45 -4.13 7.23
CA PRO A 139 -24.17 -3.73 8.43
C PRO A 139 -23.90 -2.26 8.79
N LYS A 140 -24.93 -1.58 9.32
CA LYS A 140 -24.88 -0.15 9.67
C LYS A 140 -25.17 0.11 11.14
N ASP A 141 -25.19 -0.95 11.96
CA ASP A 141 -25.30 -0.86 13.41
C ASP A 141 -23.91 -1.06 14.07
N VAL A 142 -23.80 -0.66 15.35
CA VAL A 142 -22.54 -0.72 16.11
C VAL A 142 -21.95 -2.13 16.16
N ALA A 143 -22.79 -3.14 16.42
CA ALA A 143 -22.32 -4.51 16.54
C ALA A 143 -21.81 -5.05 15.20
N GLY A 144 -22.58 -4.83 14.15
CA GLY A 144 -22.26 -5.33 12.82
C GLY A 144 -21.02 -4.65 12.21
N THR A 145 -20.90 -3.32 12.32
CA THR A 145 -19.73 -2.60 11.79
C THR A 145 -18.43 -2.98 12.51
N LYS A 146 -18.49 -3.21 13.84
CA LYS A 146 -17.34 -3.71 14.62
C LYS A 146 -16.99 -5.15 14.23
N ALA A 147 -17.98 -6.02 14.14
CA ALA A 147 -17.77 -7.42 13.79
C ALA A 147 -17.12 -7.56 12.40
N LEU A 148 -17.58 -6.78 11.42
CA LEU A 148 -17.00 -6.75 10.08
C LEU A 148 -15.55 -6.30 10.10
N ALA A 149 -15.22 -5.20 10.79
CA ALA A 149 -13.88 -4.67 10.89
C ALA A 149 -12.92 -5.68 11.58
N ILE A 150 -13.34 -6.29 12.68
CA ILE A 150 -12.55 -7.29 13.41
C ILE A 150 -12.32 -8.54 12.55
N LEU A 151 -13.39 -9.06 11.92
CA LEU A 151 -13.30 -10.25 11.08
C LEU A 151 -12.33 -10.01 9.91
N ALA A 152 -12.48 -8.89 9.19
CA ALA A 152 -11.62 -8.57 8.07
C ALA A 152 -10.17 -8.35 8.50
N ALA A 153 -9.90 -7.66 9.62
CA ALA A 153 -8.56 -7.49 10.16
C ALA A 153 -7.88 -8.83 10.45
N LYS A 154 -8.59 -9.74 11.14
CA LYS A 154 -8.07 -11.07 11.50
C LYS A 154 -7.89 -11.97 10.28
N SER A 155 -8.85 -11.96 9.34
CA SER A 155 -8.75 -12.75 8.12
C SER A 155 -7.58 -12.35 7.26
N PHE A 156 -7.40 -11.06 6.97
CA PHE A 156 -6.28 -10.57 6.16
C PHE A 156 -4.93 -10.67 6.87
N ALA A 157 -4.89 -10.69 8.20
CA ALA A 157 -3.66 -11.00 8.93
C ALA A 157 -3.13 -12.41 8.63
N SER A 158 -4.02 -13.36 8.37
CA SER A 158 -3.70 -14.76 8.09
C SER A 158 -3.71 -15.09 6.59
N ALA A 159 -4.68 -14.57 5.85
CA ALA A 159 -4.80 -14.77 4.41
C ALA A 159 -3.98 -13.71 3.66
N ARG A 160 -3.02 -14.17 2.86
CA ARG A 160 -2.17 -13.30 2.02
C ARG A 160 -2.29 -13.74 0.56
N PRO A 161 -3.30 -13.26 -0.18
CA PRO A 161 -3.46 -13.61 -1.59
C PRO A 161 -2.20 -13.24 -2.37
N ALA A 162 -1.68 -14.18 -3.15
CA ALA A 162 -0.40 -14.05 -3.86
C ALA A 162 0.80 -13.62 -2.97
N GLY A 163 0.67 -13.67 -1.65
CA GLY A 163 1.65 -13.20 -0.67
C GLY A 163 1.49 -11.75 -0.25
N VAL A 164 0.62 -10.96 -0.89
CA VAL A 164 0.39 -9.55 -0.58
C VAL A 164 -0.15 -9.38 0.85
N LYS A 165 0.40 -8.40 1.54
CA LYS A 165 0.00 -8.05 2.90
C LYS A 165 -1.15 -7.04 2.85
N VAL A 166 -2.32 -7.42 3.36
CA VAL A 166 -3.46 -6.51 3.42
C VAL A 166 -3.67 -6.05 4.87
N LEU A 167 -3.60 -4.75 5.11
CA LEU A 167 -4.07 -4.14 6.35
C LEU A 167 -5.57 -3.93 6.23
N GLY A 168 -6.31 -5.02 6.46
CA GLY A 168 -7.77 -5.08 6.31
C GLY A 168 -8.54 -4.65 7.55
N GLY A 169 -9.84 -4.53 7.41
CA GLY A 169 -10.75 -4.29 8.53
C GLY A 169 -10.80 -2.84 9.00
N SER A 170 -10.66 -1.88 8.09
CA SER A 170 -10.86 -0.47 8.45
C SER A 170 -12.29 -0.21 8.90
N LEU A 171 -12.43 0.46 10.05
CA LEU A 171 -13.73 0.75 10.64
C LEU A 171 -14.47 1.82 9.82
N ILE A 172 -15.68 1.54 9.38
CA ILE A 172 -16.59 2.55 8.86
C ILE A 172 -17.38 3.13 10.02
N LEU A 173 -17.35 4.44 10.19
CA LEU A 173 -18.05 5.12 11.27
C LEU A 173 -19.57 5.06 11.09
N GLU A 174 -20.26 4.56 12.12
CA GLU A 174 -21.71 4.49 12.17
C GLU A 174 -22.23 5.14 13.47
N PRO A 175 -23.47 5.66 13.47
CA PRO A 175 -24.08 6.23 14.67
C PRO A 175 -24.12 5.26 15.85
N GLY A 176 -23.85 5.75 17.05
CA GLY A 176 -23.90 4.96 18.27
C GLY A 176 -22.55 4.39 18.73
N LEU A 177 -21.50 4.47 17.91
CA LEU A 177 -20.14 4.14 18.33
C LEU A 177 -19.70 5.06 19.48
N GLN A 178 -19.02 4.48 20.46
CA GLN A 178 -18.52 5.15 21.67
C GLN A 178 -17.02 4.87 21.82
N GLU A 179 -16.35 5.65 22.69
CA GLU A 179 -14.91 5.52 22.92
C GLU A 179 -14.46 4.09 23.25
N LYS A 180 -15.22 3.35 24.08
CA LYS A 180 -14.96 1.94 24.42
C LYS A 180 -14.90 1.01 23.21
N ASP A 181 -15.64 1.35 22.12
CA ASP A 181 -15.65 0.54 20.91
C ASP A 181 -14.33 0.69 20.14
N PHE A 182 -13.72 1.88 20.15
CA PHE A 182 -12.40 2.11 19.56
C PHE A 182 -11.30 1.41 20.35
N GLU A 183 -11.41 1.39 21.68
CA GLU A 183 -10.49 0.63 22.54
C GLU A 183 -10.54 -0.88 22.22
N GLU A 184 -11.75 -1.44 22.13
CA GLU A 184 -11.97 -2.84 21.78
C GLU A 184 -11.42 -3.15 20.38
N LEU A 185 -11.74 -2.34 19.37
CA LEU A 185 -11.27 -2.49 18.00
C LEU A 185 -9.74 -2.47 17.90
N ALA A 186 -9.10 -1.52 18.60
CA ALA A 186 -7.63 -1.44 18.63
C ALA A 186 -6.99 -2.69 19.26
N ARG A 187 -7.56 -3.20 20.35
CA ARG A 187 -7.13 -4.44 21.01
C ARG A 187 -7.30 -5.64 20.07
N GLU A 188 -8.36 -5.68 19.27
CA GLU A 188 -8.65 -6.74 18.31
C GLU A 188 -7.85 -6.61 16.99
N GLY A 189 -6.99 -5.59 16.87
CA GLY A 189 -6.06 -5.43 15.76
C GLY A 189 -6.53 -4.53 14.62
N VAL A 190 -7.69 -3.87 14.76
CA VAL A 190 -8.13 -2.83 13.81
C VAL A 190 -7.22 -1.60 13.95
N ARG A 191 -6.64 -1.15 12.85
CA ARG A 191 -5.61 -0.10 12.82
C ARG A 191 -6.03 1.16 12.09
N VAL A 192 -7.11 1.13 11.33
CA VAL A 192 -7.52 2.20 10.45
C VAL A 192 -9.00 2.49 10.64
N VAL A 193 -9.37 3.77 10.65
CA VAL A 193 -10.73 4.21 10.42
C VAL A 193 -10.82 4.53 8.93
N GLY A 194 -11.68 3.81 8.24
CA GLY A 194 -11.90 3.95 6.81
C GLY A 194 -12.64 5.24 6.48
N GLU A 195 -12.79 5.50 5.23
CA GLU A 195 -13.20 6.79 4.67
C GLU A 195 -14.41 7.41 5.36
N ILE A 196 -14.17 8.43 6.20
CA ILE A 196 -15.24 9.23 6.77
C ILE A 196 -15.94 10.00 5.64
N GLY A 197 -17.26 10.05 5.66
CA GLY A 197 -18.08 10.68 4.61
C GLY A 197 -18.88 9.70 3.76
N LEU A 198 -18.50 8.42 3.76
CA LEU A 198 -19.18 7.35 3.02
C LEU A 198 -20.06 6.45 3.90
N GLY A 199 -19.86 6.47 5.23
CA GLY A 199 -20.64 5.72 6.20
C GLY A 199 -21.88 6.48 6.71
N GLY A 200 -22.37 6.09 7.89
CA GLY A 200 -23.48 6.75 8.59
C GLY A 200 -23.11 8.09 9.21
N ILE A 201 -21.84 8.29 9.56
CA ILE A 201 -21.31 9.54 10.11
C ILE A 201 -20.76 10.40 8.97
N LYS A 202 -21.32 11.61 8.82
CA LYS A 202 -21.04 12.52 7.70
C LYS A 202 -20.69 13.94 8.14
N SER A 203 -21.18 14.36 9.31
CA SER A 203 -20.92 15.72 9.78
C SER A 203 -19.62 15.77 10.59
N PRO A 204 -18.82 16.85 10.48
CA PRO A 204 -17.64 17.04 11.33
C PRO A 204 -17.97 17.02 12.82
N LYS A 205 -19.14 17.53 13.21
CA LYS A 205 -19.61 17.54 14.60
C LYS A 205 -19.69 16.15 15.21
N ASP A 206 -20.16 15.17 14.42
CA ASP A 206 -20.31 13.79 14.87
C ASP A 206 -19.01 12.99 14.67
N ALA A 207 -18.24 13.31 13.63
CA ALA A 207 -17.00 12.63 13.31
C ALA A 207 -15.83 13.01 14.24
N ALA A 208 -15.64 14.29 14.57
CA ALA A 208 -14.49 14.78 15.32
C ALA A 208 -14.27 14.11 16.68
N PRO A 209 -15.30 13.83 17.51
CA PRO A 209 -15.11 13.05 18.73
C PRO A 209 -14.60 11.63 18.46
N MET A 210 -15.12 10.97 17.42
CA MET A 210 -14.73 9.61 17.03
C MET A 210 -13.29 9.58 16.49
N VAL A 211 -12.88 10.60 15.76
CA VAL A 211 -11.48 10.76 15.30
C VAL A 211 -10.53 10.88 16.49
N LYS A 212 -10.90 11.67 17.51
CA LYS A 212 -10.09 11.76 18.74
C LYS A 212 -9.98 10.42 19.45
N TRP A 213 -11.04 9.63 19.53
CA TRP A 213 -11.00 8.29 20.12
C TRP A 213 -10.13 7.35 19.28
N ALA A 214 -10.27 7.35 17.95
CA ALA A 214 -9.45 6.53 17.08
C ALA A 214 -7.95 6.85 17.24
N LYS A 215 -7.57 8.13 17.19
CA LYS A 215 -6.18 8.59 17.38
C LYS A 215 -5.65 8.25 18.77
N LYS A 216 -6.46 8.36 19.83
CA LYS A 216 -6.09 7.97 21.20
C LYS A 216 -5.65 6.50 21.28
N TYR A 217 -6.31 5.62 20.54
CA TYR A 217 -5.98 4.19 20.49
C TYR A 217 -5.04 3.82 19.34
N GLY A 218 -4.39 4.81 18.72
CA GLY A 218 -3.32 4.62 17.74
C GLY A 218 -3.77 4.24 16.33
N MET A 219 -5.07 4.36 16.03
CA MET A 219 -5.60 4.17 14.69
C MET A 219 -5.26 5.36 13.79
N VAL A 220 -5.07 5.08 12.51
CA VAL A 220 -4.93 6.09 11.45
C VAL A 220 -6.30 6.37 10.86
N VAL A 221 -6.64 7.63 10.67
CA VAL A 221 -7.96 8.06 10.20
C VAL A 221 -7.86 8.69 8.82
N MET A 222 -8.61 8.15 7.85
CA MET A 222 -8.75 8.74 6.52
C MET A 222 -10.14 9.34 6.32
N MET A 223 -10.21 10.40 5.53
CA MET A 223 -11.45 11.09 5.25
C MET A 223 -11.59 11.38 3.77
N HIS A 224 -12.72 10.97 3.21
CA HIS A 224 -13.16 11.34 1.86
C HIS A 224 -13.15 12.87 1.67
N THR A 225 -12.79 13.33 0.49
CA THR A 225 -12.85 14.74 0.13
C THR A 225 -13.52 14.95 -1.22
N GLY A 226 -14.21 16.08 -1.35
CA GLY A 226 -14.87 16.46 -2.59
C GLY A 226 -16.37 16.17 -2.61
N GLY A 227 -16.91 16.04 -3.80
CA GLY A 227 -18.35 15.91 -4.02
C GLY A 227 -18.89 14.51 -3.71
N THR A 228 -20.18 14.35 -3.95
CA THR A 228 -20.88 13.07 -3.77
C THR A 228 -20.33 12.00 -4.74
N SER A 229 -19.80 10.92 -4.24
CA SER A 229 -19.18 9.85 -5.03
C SER A 229 -20.06 8.60 -5.19
N ILE A 230 -20.87 8.30 -4.17
CA ILE A 230 -21.82 7.18 -4.19
C ILE A 230 -23.21 7.65 -3.73
N PRO A 231 -24.30 6.95 -4.09
CA PRO A 231 -25.64 7.30 -3.59
C PRO A 231 -25.67 7.35 -2.05
N GLY A 232 -26.15 8.46 -1.51
CA GLY A 232 -26.24 8.68 -0.07
C GLY A 232 -24.98 9.25 0.59
N SER A 233 -23.84 9.43 -0.12
CA SER A 233 -22.73 10.24 0.38
C SER A 233 -23.04 11.74 0.30
N THR A 234 -22.20 12.56 0.94
CA THR A 234 -22.31 14.02 0.97
C THR A 234 -21.04 14.65 0.43
N THR A 235 -21.15 15.92 0.04
CA THR A 235 -19.96 16.73 -0.25
C THR A 235 -19.18 16.95 1.05
N VAL A 236 -17.87 16.81 0.97
CA VAL A 236 -16.92 17.05 2.06
C VAL A 236 -15.96 18.15 1.61
N SER A 237 -16.06 19.31 2.24
CA SER A 237 -15.26 20.50 1.96
C SER A 237 -13.93 20.48 2.73
N ALA A 238 -13.00 21.37 2.36
CA ALA A 238 -11.79 21.60 3.14
C ALA A 238 -12.08 22.02 4.59
N GLU A 239 -13.17 22.79 4.83
CA GLU A 239 -13.61 23.17 6.17
C GLU A 239 -14.01 21.94 6.99
N ASP A 240 -14.77 21.01 6.39
CA ASP A 240 -15.19 19.78 7.05
C ASP A 240 -13.99 18.92 7.45
N VAL A 241 -12.99 18.80 6.56
CA VAL A 241 -11.76 18.08 6.85
C VAL A 241 -10.99 18.71 8.00
N ILE A 242 -10.81 20.03 7.98
CA ILE A 242 -10.12 20.79 9.04
C ILE A 242 -10.84 20.62 10.38
N ALA A 243 -12.18 20.73 10.37
CA ALA A 243 -12.98 20.58 11.59
C ALA A 243 -13.01 19.15 12.14
N THR A 244 -12.84 18.15 11.28
CA THR A 244 -12.81 16.73 11.67
C THR A 244 -11.42 16.31 12.15
N ASP A 245 -10.35 16.91 11.62
CA ASP A 245 -8.94 16.63 11.93
C ASP A 245 -8.54 15.15 11.73
N PRO A 246 -8.73 14.55 10.54
CA PRO A 246 -8.25 13.20 10.24
C PRO A 246 -6.70 13.16 10.17
N ASP A 247 -6.10 12.02 9.87
CA ASP A 247 -4.66 11.92 9.54
C ASP A 247 -4.43 12.09 8.04
N ILE A 248 -5.38 11.64 7.22
CA ILE A 248 -5.26 11.58 5.77
C ILE A 248 -6.45 12.27 5.11
N VAL A 249 -6.14 13.16 4.18
CA VAL A 249 -7.06 13.71 3.18
C VAL A 249 -7.06 12.75 2.01
N SER A 250 -8.08 11.89 1.93
CA SER A 250 -8.19 10.88 0.87
C SER A 250 -8.43 11.52 -0.49
N HIS A 251 -7.81 10.95 -1.51
CA HIS A 251 -7.98 11.27 -2.95
C HIS A 251 -8.31 12.74 -3.22
N ILE A 252 -7.44 13.67 -2.79
CA ILE A 252 -7.63 15.12 -3.01
C ILE A 252 -7.90 15.48 -4.50
N ASN A 253 -7.49 14.60 -5.39
CA ASN A 253 -7.74 14.64 -6.83
C ASN A 253 -8.94 13.80 -7.27
N GLY A 254 -9.85 13.41 -6.37
CA GLY A 254 -11.02 12.59 -6.71
C GLY A 254 -11.76 13.13 -7.94
N GLY A 255 -12.14 12.27 -8.88
CA GLY A 255 -12.71 12.52 -10.21
C GLY A 255 -13.67 13.73 -10.34
N PRO A 256 -14.97 13.51 -10.62
CA PRO A 256 -15.96 14.59 -10.53
C PRO A 256 -16.19 15.03 -9.07
N THR A 257 -15.63 14.31 -8.13
CA THR A 257 -15.77 14.52 -6.70
C THR A 257 -14.61 15.32 -6.09
N ALA A 258 -13.60 15.72 -6.88
CA ALA A 258 -12.47 16.49 -6.37
C ALA A 258 -12.91 17.78 -5.69
N VAL A 259 -12.21 18.17 -4.64
CA VAL A 259 -12.34 19.54 -4.08
C VAL A 259 -11.87 20.57 -5.11
N SER A 260 -12.29 21.81 -4.97
CA SER A 260 -11.76 22.89 -5.81
C SER A 260 -10.26 23.10 -5.55
N ILE A 261 -9.55 23.68 -6.54
CA ILE A 261 -8.13 24.01 -6.37
C ILE A 261 -7.89 24.93 -5.16
N ALA A 262 -8.78 25.87 -4.90
CA ALA A 262 -8.67 26.76 -3.74
C ALA A 262 -8.78 25.98 -2.40
N GLU A 263 -9.66 24.99 -2.33
CA GLU A 263 -9.79 24.12 -1.16
C GLU A 263 -8.57 23.19 -1.01
N ALA A 264 -8.09 22.63 -2.14
CA ALA A 264 -6.86 21.82 -2.12
C ALA A 264 -5.67 22.64 -1.63
N GLU A 265 -5.50 23.89 -2.11
CA GLU A 265 -4.46 24.79 -1.65
C GLU A 265 -4.60 25.09 -0.14
N ARG A 266 -5.82 25.32 0.33
CA ARG A 266 -6.09 25.52 1.76
C ARG A 266 -5.66 24.33 2.60
N LEU A 267 -6.01 23.10 2.20
CA LEU A 267 -5.61 21.88 2.89
C LEU A 267 -4.09 21.71 2.89
N ILE A 268 -3.44 21.92 1.76
CA ILE A 268 -1.98 21.75 1.62
C ILE A 268 -1.21 22.79 2.44
N ARG A 269 -1.62 24.09 2.39
CA ARG A 269 -0.85 25.18 3.01
C ARG A 269 -1.22 25.46 4.46
N LYS A 270 -2.45 25.11 4.90
CA LYS A 270 -2.96 25.48 6.23
C LYS A 270 -3.04 24.32 7.20
N THR A 271 -2.74 23.11 6.76
CA THR A 271 -2.72 21.92 7.62
C THR A 271 -1.38 21.17 7.50
N ASN A 272 -1.16 20.24 8.42
CA ASN A 272 -0.06 19.26 8.34
C ASN A 272 -0.58 17.86 8.00
N LEU A 273 -1.80 17.74 7.52
CA LEU A 273 -2.40 16.46 7.16
C LEU A 273 -1.63 15.78 6.03
N THR A 274 -1.66 14.47 6.01
CA THR A 274 -1.18 13.68 4.87
C THR A 274 -2.15 13.86 3.71
N ILE A 275 -1.64 14.05 2.52
CA ILE A 275 -2.40 14.28 1.30
C ILE A 275 -2.26 13.05 0.41
N GLU A 276 -3.36 12.45 0.05
CA GLU A 276 -3.38 11.29 -0.83
C GLU A 276 -3.73 11.68 -2.27
N ILE A 277 -2.93 11.18 -3.20
CA ILE A 277 -3.20 11.20 -4.63
C ILE A 277 -3.69 9.81 -5.03
N ALA A 278 -4.90 9.71 -5.58
CA ALA A 278 -5.48 8.43 -5.98
C ALA A 278 -5.49 8.24 -7.51
N HIS A 279 -5.24 7.00 -7.95
CA HIS A 279 -5.28 6.66 -9.38
C HIS A 279 -6.69 6.83 -9.97
N CYS A 280 -7.72 6.42 -9.24
CA CYS A 280 -9.11 6.53 -9.70
C CYS A 280 -9.64 7.96 -9.73
N GLY A 281 -8.86 8.92 -9.27
CA GLY A 281 -9.19 10.34 -9.31
C GLY A 281 -8.94 11.01 -10.67
N ASN A 282 -9.09 12.32 -10.70
CA ASN A 282 -8.91 13.14 -11.90
C ASN A 282 -7.44 13.43 -12.15
N SER A 283 -6.91 12.93 -13.27
CA SER A 283 -5.49 13.12 -13.63
C SER A 283 -5.11 14.59 -13.85
N ARG A 284 -6.05 15.41 -14.37
CA ARG A 284 -5.81 16.86 -14.50
C ARG A 284 -5.60 17.52 -13.16
N MET A 285 -6.40 17.14 -12.17
CA MET A 285 -6.30 17.66 -10.80
C MET A 285 -4.97 17.29 -10.16
N ILE A 286 -4.38 16.11 -10.48
CA ILE A 286 -3.05 15.75 -10.00
C ILE A 286 -2.02 16.83 -10.39
N VAL A 287 -2.02 17.25 -11.66
CA VAL A 287 -1.06 18.25 -12.15
C VAL A 287 -1.21 19.57 -11.40
N ASP A 288 -2.43 20.01 -11.18
CA ASP A 288 -2.70 21.30 -10.53
C ASP A 288 -2.38 21.25 -9.02
N VAL A 289 -2.73 20.16 -8.33
CA VAL A 289 -2.37 19.91 -6.93
C VAL A 289 -0.85 19.85 -6.74
N MET A 290 -0.14 19.13 -7.61
CA MET A 290 1.31 18.94 -7.46
C MET A 290 2.12 20.23 -7.67
N LYS A 291 1.60 21.22 -8.40
CA LYS A 291 2.18 22.57 -8.42
C LYS A 291 2.18 23.20 -7.02
N ILE A 292 1.03 23.14 -6.34
CA ILE A 292 0.86 23.68 -4.99
C ILE A 292 1.73 22.92 -3.99
N VAL A 293 1.76 21.58 -4.08
CA VAL A 293 2.59 20.71 -3.24
C VAL A 293 4.06 21.05 -3.34
N ARG A 294 4.58 21.28 -4.56
CA ARG A 294 5.96 21.66 -4.83
C ARG A 294 6.29 23.01 -4.20
N GLU A 295 5.47 24.03 -4.45
CA GLU A 295 5.63 25.36 -3.87
C GLU A 295 5.61 25.35 -2.34
N ALA A 296 4.73 24.53 -1.76
CA ALA A 296 4.62 24.35 -0.31
C ALA A 296 5.71 23.43 0.28
N LYS A 297 6.59 22.83 -0.55
CA LYS A 297 7.60 21.82 -0.15
C LYS A 297 6.97 20.64 0.63
N ALA A 298 5.79 20.21 0.20
CA ALA A 298 4.97 19.26 0.92
C ALA A 298 5.13 17.79 0.46
N TYR A 299 6.13 17.47 -0.36
CA TYR A 299 6.41 16.10 -0.84
C TYR A 299 6.45 15.04 0.29
N PRO A 300 7.01 15.32 1.49
CA PRO A 300 7.02 14.35 2.58
C PRO A 300 5.63 13.98 3.14
N ARG A 301 4.58 14.73 2.78
CA ARG A 301 3.19 14.47 3.18
C ARG A 301 2.36 13.81 2.10
N ILE A 302 2.92 13.58 0.92
CA ILE A 302 2.19 12.93 -0.17
C ILE A 302 2.29 11.42 -0.05
N ILE A 303 1.15 10.76 -0.17
CA ILE A 303 1.02 9.31 -0.32
C ILE A 303 0.23 8.98 -1.57
N ILE A 304 0.35 7.73 -2.05
CA ILE A 304 -0.30 7.29 -3.28
C ILE A 304 -1.22 6.12 -2.99
N GLY A 305 -2.49 6.23 -3.42
CA GLY A 305 -3.50 5.18 -3.37
C GLY A 305 -4.09 4.87 -4.74
N ASN A 306 -4.77 3.75 -4.85
CA ASN A 306 -5.50 3.37 -6.05
C ASN A 306 -6.97 3.80 -6.00
N ASP A 307 -7.60 3.73 -4.83
CA ASP A 307 -9.04 3.90 -4.63
C ASP A 307 -9.84 2.92 -5.49
N ALA A 308 -9.45 1.65 -5.44
CA ALA A 308 -10.08 0.57 -6.21
C ALA A 308 -10.55 -0.57 -5.28
N PRO A 309 -11.60 -1.30 -5.65
CA PRO A 309 -12.51 -0.99 -6.75
C PRO A 309 -13.42 0.21 -6.44
N SER A 310 -13.51 1.12 -7.36
CA SER A 310 -14.34 2.33 -7.27
C SER A 310 -15.23 2.51 -8.51
N GLY A 311 -15.94 3.64 -8.61
CA GLY A 311 -16.75 3.99 -9.77
C GLY A 311 -15.99 4.01 -11.11
N THR A 312 -14.68 4.24 -11.10
CA THR A 312 -13.83 4.27 -12.30
C THR A 312 -13.22 2.92 -12.70
N GLY A 313 -13.48 1.86 -11.92
CA GLY A 313 -13.07 0.50 -12.25
C GLY A 313 -11.95 -0.05 -11.36
N VAL A 314 -11.33 -1.13 -11.84
CA VAL A 314 -10.24 -1.84 -11.16
C VAL A 314 -9.01 -1.79 -12.04
N ILE A 315 -7.95 -1.14 -11.57
CA ILE A 315 -6.71 -0.96 -12.31
C ILE A 315 -5.52 -1.44 -11.49
N PRO A 316 -5.04 -2.66 -11.75
CA PRO A 316 -3.96 -3.27 -10.97
C PRO A 316 -2.64 -2.48 -11.00
N LEU A 317 -2.37 -1.75 -12.10
CA LEU A 317 -1.16 -0.93 -12.24
C LEU A 317 -1.35 0.51 -11.71
N GLY A 318 -2.43 0.81 -10.99
CA GLY A 318 -2.77 2.18 -10.59
C GLY A 318 -1.65 2.90 -9.86
N ILE A 319 -0.97 2.24 -8.93
CA ILE A 319 0.14 2.84 -8.17
C ILE A 319 1.31 3.19 -9.10
N LEU A 320 1.74 2.29 -9.99
CA LEU A 320 2.78 2.59 -10.99
C LEU A 320 2.37 3.72 -11.92
N ARG A 321 1.08 3.79 -12.30
CA ARG A 321 0.58 4.88 -13.15
C ARG A 321 0.61 6.23 -12.46
N VAL A 322 0.27 6.31 -11.17
CA VAL A 322 0.40 7.57 -10.42
C VAL A 322 1.87 7.97 -10.30
N ILE A 323 2.77 7.05 -9.95
CA ILE A 323 4.21 7.31 -9.95
C ILE A 323 4.66 7.88 -11.30
N ASN A 324 4.24 7.24 -12.38
CA ASN A 324 4.55 7.69 -13.76
C ASN A 324 3.98 9.09 -14.06
N PHE A 325 2.73 9.39 -13.67
CA PHE A 325 2.15 10.73 -13.85
C PHE A 325 2.91 11.80 -13.06
N LEU A 326 3.28 11.51 -11.82
CA LEU A 326 4.03 12.45 -11.00
C LEU A 326 5.40 12.74 -11.62
N ALA A 327 6.09 11.74 -12.12
CA ALA A 327 7.41 11.92 -12.70
C ALA A 327 7.37 12.56 -14.09
N SER A 328 6.50 12.08 -14.97
CA SER A 328 6.48 12.52 -16.38
C SER A 328 5.70 13.81 -16.63
N LEU A 329 4.73 14.16 -15.78
CA LEU A 329 3.84 15.30 -16.00
C LEU A 329 3.90 16.38 -14.92
N CYS A 330 4.47 16.07 -13.74
CA CYS A 330 4.50 16.99 -12.60
C CYS A 330 5.92 17.36 -12.14
N ASP A 331 6.96 17.03 -12.92
CA ASP A 331 8.38 17.29 -12.63
C ASP A 331 8.83 16.79 -11.25
N VAL A 332 8.28 15.68 -10.78
CA VAL A 332 8.74 14.97 -9.58
C VAL A 332 9.78 13.95 -10.03
N LYS A 333 10.91 13.84 -9.33
CA LYS A 333 11.87 12.78 -9.65
C LYS A 333 11.26 11.40 -9.41
N ALA A 334 11.58 10.43 -10.25
CA ALA A 334 10.98 9.10 -10.17
C ALA A 334 11.22 8.43 -8.81
N GLU A 335 12.42 8.58 -8.23
CA GLU A 335 12.76 8.06 -6.91
C GLU A 335 11.96 8.73 -5.77
N GLU A 336 11.62 10.03 -5.91
CA GLU A 336 10.76 10.74 -4.96
C GLU A 336 9.30 10.27 -5.09
N ALA A 337 8.81 10.09 -6.31
CA ALA A 337 7.47 9.54 -6.56
C ALA A 337 7.34 8.10 -6.02
N ILE A 338 8.38 7.27 -6.14
CA ILE A 338 8.43 5.94 -5.52
C ILE A 338 8.40 6.07 -3.99
N ALA A 339 9.13 7.02 -3.40
CA ALA A 339 9.11 7.24 -1.95
C ALA A 339 7.71 7.64 -1.44
N MET A 340 6.91 8.35 -2.22
CA MET A 340 5.52 8.67 -1.89
C MET A 340 4.63 7.41 -1.82
N ALA A 341 4.88 6.41 -2.68
CA ALA A 341 4.17 5.13 -2.69
C ALA A 341 4.81 4.07 -1.77
N THR A 342 5.86 4.39 -1.02
CA THR A 342 6.59 3.44 -0.19
C THR A 342 6.85 4.02 1.20
N GLY A 343 7.94 4.72 1.43
CA GLY A 343 8.33 5.20 2.76
C GLY A 343 7.39 6.22 3.38
N ASN A 344 6.85 7.17 2.59
CA ASN A 344 5.86 8.12 3.10
C ASN A 344 4.61 7.38 3.61
N THR A 345 4.08 6.45 2.80
CA THR A 345 2.92 5.64 3.16
C THR A 345 3.23 4.76 4.39
N ALA A 346 4.40 4.09 4.39
CA ALA A 346 4.83 3.27 5.52
C ALA A 346 4.93 4.06 6.83
N LYS A 347 5.40 5.30 6.77
CA LYS A 347 5.50 6.19 7.93
C LYS A 347 4.12 6.52 8.51
N VAL A 348 3.14 6.84 7.68
CA VAL A 348 1.78 7.17 8.10
C VAL A 348 1.13 5.99 8.81
N TYR A 349 1.22 4.81 8.21
CA TYR A 349 0.62 3.59 8.77
C TYR A 349 1.52 2.82 9.74
N LYS A 350 2.69 3.37 10.10
CA LYS A 350 3.67 2.79 11.05
C LYS A 350 4.09 1.37 10.68
N LEU A 351 4.37 1.13 9.39
CA LEU A 351 4.74 -0.19 8.86
C LEU A 351 6.25 -0.44 8.97
N ASN A 352 6.64 -1.69 9.21
CA ASN A 352 8.05 -2.11 9.22
C ASN A 352 8.58 -2.48 7.81
N ARG A 353 8.11 -1.79 6.78
CA ARG A 353 8.45 -1.98 5.36
C ARG A 353 8.37 -0.66 4.61
N GLY A 354 8.58 -0.67 3.29
CA GLY A 354 8.49 0.52 2.44
C GLY A 354 9.74 1.41 2.44
N VAL A 355 10.76 1.05 3.23
CA VAL A 355 12.09 1.67 3.23
C VAL A 355 13.14 0.57 3.23
N ILE A 356 14.19 0.72 2.42
CA ILE A 356 15.36 -0.17 2.43
C ILE A 356 16.30 0.27 3.54
N GLU A 357 16.18 -0.40 4.67
CA GLU A 357 16.96 -0.16 5.88
C GLU A 357 17.16 -1.49 6.60
N VAL A 358 18.30 -1.66 7.29
CA VAL A 358 18.56 -2.86 8.10
C VAL A 358 17.49 -3.00 9.18
N GLY A 359 16.93 -4.21 9.31
CA GLY A 359 15.85 -4.51 10.25
C GLY A 359 14.44 -4.40 9.66
N ARG A 360 14.28 -3.85 8.47
CA ARG A 360 12.99 -3.79 7.76
C ARG A 360 12.65 -5.10 7.06
N GLU A 361 11.36 -5.35 6.86
CA GLU A 361 10.88 -6.46 6.06
C GLU A 361 11.33 -6.32 4.60
N ALA A 362 11.80 -7.42 4.02
CA ALA A 362 12.35 -7.44 2.66
C ALA A 362 11.22 -7.61 1.62
N ASP A 363 10.33 -6.61 1.57
CA ASP A 363 9.35 -6.44 0.51
C ASP A 363 9.99 -5.54 -0.55
N LEU A 364 10.28 -6.08 -1.72
CA LEU A 364 11.15 -5.46 -2.72
C LEU A 364 10.58 -5.63 -4.13
N VAL A 365 10.86 -4.65 -5.00
CA VAL A 365 10.53 -4.73 -6.43
C VAL A 365 11.79 -4.48 -7.26
N ILE A 366 12.03 -5.35 -8.23
CA ILE A 366 13.09 -5.20 -9.22
C ILE A 366 12.45 -4.75 -10.52
N MET A 367 12.89 -3.60 -11.03
CA MET A 367 12.34 -2.98 -12.23
C MET A 367 13.46 -2.58 -13.20
N ASP A 368 13.10 -2.52 -14.45
CA ASP A 368 14.00 -2.08 -15.53
C ASP A 368 13.29 -1.16 -16.52
N ALA A 369 14.04 -0.47 -17.36
CA ALA A 369 13.46 0.12 -18.55
C ALA A 369 12.75 -0.98 -19.35
N PRO A 370 11.53 -0.74 -19.84
CA PRO A 370 10.86 -1.71 -20.70
C PRO A 370 11.53 -1.77 -22.07
N MET A 371 11.40 -2.90 -22.71
CA MET A 371 11.91 -3.09 -24.08
C MET A 371 11.36 -2.02 -25.01
N GLY A 372 12.25 -1.29 -25.69
CA GLY A 372 11.90 -0.20 -26.60
C GLY A 372 11.78 1.18 -25.98
N SER A 373 11.93 1.32 -24.65
CA SER A 373 11.98 2.63 -23.99
C SER A 373 13.21 3.42 -24.39
N VAL A 374 13.08 4.74 -24.39
CA VAL A 374 14.24 5.67 -24.47
C VAL A 374 15.00 5.77 -23.16
N GLY A 375 14.39 5.39 -22.06
CA GLY A 375 15.03 5.30 -20.74
C GLY A 375 16.04 4.15 -20.69
N LYS A 376 17.11 4.31 -19.90
CA LYS A 376 18.19 3.31 -19.75
C LYS A 376 17.99 2.41 -18.54
N ASP A 377 17.16 2.82 -17.61
CA ASP A 377 16.79 2.15 -16.38
C ASP A 377 15.33 2.46 -16.02
N ALA A 378 14.82 1.87 -14.94
CA ALA A 378 13.43 2.07 -14.55
C ALA A 378 13.10 3.53 -14.25
N LEU A 379 14.00 4.29 -13.61
CA LEU A 379 13.73 5.68 -13.21
C LEU A 379 13.61 6.58 -14.43
N SER A 380 14.58 6.52 -15.34
CA SER A 380 14.57 7.31 -16.58
C SER A 380 13.43 6.93 -17.51
N ALA A 381 12.99 5.66 -17.51
CA ALA A 381 11.80 5.23 -18.24
C ALA A 381 10.51 5.83 -17.65
N ILE A 382 10.37 5.81 -16.32
CA ILE A 382 9.25 6.43 -15.60
C ILE A 382 9.18 7.93 -15.90
N GLU A 383 10.30 8.64 -15.85
CA GLU A 383 10.37 10.07 -16.18
C GLU A 383 10.06 10.37 -17.65
N ALA A 384 10.38 9.44 -18.55
CA ALA A 384 10.01 9.53 -19.96
C ALA A 384 8.52 9.23 -20.26
N GLY A 385 7.77 8.78 -19.24
CA GLY A 385 6.35 8.44 -19.37
C GLY A 385 6.06 6.97 -19.65
N ASP A 386 7.09 6.10 -19.64
CA ASP A 386 6.93 4.67 -19.83
C ASP A 386 6.61 3.96 -18.50
N ILE A 387 5.76 2.94 -18.55
CA ILE A 387 5.58 2.03 -17.42
C ILE A 387 6.81 1.10 -17.36
N PRO A 388 7.53 1.04 -16.24
CA PRO A 388 8.71 0.19 -16.14
C PRO A 388 8.37 -1.29 -16.24
N GLY A 389 9.29 -2.09 -16.75
CA GLY A 389 9.18 -3.54 -16.74
C GLY A 389 9.47 -4.07 -15.33
N VAL A 390 8.48 -4.67 -14.67
CA VAL A 390 8.68 -5.36 -13.40
C VAL A 390 9.30 -6.73 -13.66
N ALA A 391 10.56 -6.90 -13.22
CA ALA A 391 11.32 -8.13 -13.40
C ALA A 391 11.09 -9.15 -12.30
N ALA A 392 10.86 -8.69 -11.07
CA ALA A 392 10.46 -9.54 -9.94
C ALA A 392 9.85 -8.73 -8.81
N VAL A 393 8.98 -9.38 -8.02
CA VAL A 393 8.46 -8.88 -6.76
C VAL A 393 8.76 -9.89 -5.66
N LEU A 394 9.38 -9.41 -4.59
CA LEU A 394 9.68 -10.20 -3.40
C LEU A 394 8.85 -9.69 -2.22
N ILE A 395 8.31 -10.62 -1.42
CA ILE A 395 7.66 -10.33 -0.14
C ILE A 395 8.30 -11.21 0.92
N ASP A 396 8.71 -10.61 2.03
CA ASP A 396 9.48 -11.27 3.08
C ASP A 396 10.73 -11.99 2.50
N GLY A 397 11.39 -11.38 1.50
CA GLY A 397 12.56 -11.94 0.83
C GLY A 397 12.27 -13.09 -0.12
N GLN A 398 11.03 -13.51 -0.30
CA GLN A 398 10.63 -14.58 -1.22
C GLN A 398 10.09 -14.00 -2.52
N MET A 399 10.57 -14.48 -3.65
CA MET A 399 10.01 -14.16 -4.95
C MET A 399 8.56 -14.65 -5.03
N LYS A 400 7.62 -13.72 -5.16
CA LYS A 400 6.19 -14.00 -5.34
C LYS A 400 5.76 -13.85 -6.79
N CYS A 401 6.46 -13.01 -7.54
CA CYS A 401 6.25 -12.81 -8.95
C CYS A 401 7.63 -12.70 -9.63
N GLY A 402 7.83 -13.40 -10.74
CA GLY A 402 8.94 -13.16 -11.65
C GLY A 402 8.63 -12.02 -12.61
N VAL A 403 8.96 -12.16 -13.90
CA VAL A 403 8.60 -11.15 -14.89
C VAL A 403 7.09 -10.97 -14.91
N SER A 404 6.66 -9.73 -14.73
CA SER A 404 5.25 -9.38 -14.65
C SER A 404 4.51 -9.69 -15.95
N ARG A 405 3.30 -10.25 -15.84
CA ARG A 405 2.37 -10.40 -16.96
C ARG A 405 1.59 -9.11 -17.28
N ASN A 406 1.62 -8.12 -16.39
CA ASN A 406 0.81 -6.91 -16.48
C ASN A 406 1.62 -5.67 -16.86
N THR A 407 2.96 -5.73 -16.86
CA THR A 407 3.84 -4.66 -17.31
C THR A 407 4.54 -5.04 -18.62
N PRO A 408 5.06 -4.08 -19.40
CA PRO A 408 5.97 -4.40 -20.49
C PRO A 408 7.17 -5.22 -19.99
N PRO A 409 7.78 -6.06 -20.82
CA PRO A 409 8.93 -6.86 -20.40
C PRO A 409 10.15 -5.99 -20.12
N PRO A 410 10.93 -6.30 -19.05
CA PRO A 410 12.18 -5.63 -18.76
C PRO A 410 13.24 -5.96 -19.83
N ASN A 411 14.18 -5.04 -20.05
CA ASN A 411 15.28 -5.27 -21.01
C ASN A 411 16.29 -6.29 -20.51
N ARG A 412 16.55 -6.31 -19.20
CA ARG A 412 17.55 -7.18 -18.55
C ARG A 412 16.88 -8.38 -17.87
N LYS A 413 17.68 -9.39 -17.55
CA LYS A 413 17.19 -10.62 -16.91
C LYS A 413 17.87 -10.82 -15.56
N ILE A 414 17.12 -11.37 -14.63
CA ILE A 414 17.63 -11.83 -13.34
C ILE A 414 18.29 -13.20 -13.54
N VAL A 415 19.46 -13.39 -12.94
CA VAL A 415 20.14 -14.69 -12.86
C VAL A 415 20.18 -15.10 -11.39
N SER A 416 19.59 -16.25 -11.08
CA SER A 416 19.59 -16.79 -9.72
C SER A 416 20.36 -18.09 -9.66
N SER A 417 21.15 -18.27 -8.60
CA SER A 417 21.87 -19.50 -8.32
C SER A 417 21.67 -19.91 -6.85
N LYS A 418 21.66 -21.21 -6.59
CA LYS A 418 21.82 -21.75 -5.24
C LYS A 418 23.30 -21.83 -4.92
N VAL A 419 23.65 -21.57 -3.67
CA VAL A 419 25.03 -21.67 -3.16
C VAL A 419 25.28 -23.04 -2.60
#